data_4c08a8d543413e788af8cc112878516c
#
_entry.id   4c08a8d543413e788af8cc112878516c
#
_cell.length_a   1.000
_cell.length_b   1.000
_cell.length_c   1.000
_cell.angle_alpha   90.00
_cell.angle_beta   90.00
_cell.angle_gamma   90.00
#
_symmetry.space_group_name_H-M   'P 1'
#
loop_
_entity.id
_entity.type
_entity.pdbx_description
1 polymer ?
#
loop_
_entity_poly.entity_id
_entity_poly.type
_entity_poly.pdbx_seq_one_letter_code
_entity_poly.pdbx_strand_id
1 'polypeptide(L)'
;DPALEHWLRGGIVLRETQIGKNDLLRHLRERRMVIIDDGTRERLNLYRVSVTFSRAWKEADVVLCKGWRAADIFLGTSHVFTRDIVCYWRSESGFRIELRQHAPEARKFSEEAIAIQADAIIKKMREGHSQGRSVMFYSCVIGSISGQTRIAVTLARTFVDNLRKKMDNILIINPAEHFVEGMDGDDLMFMWERVQRSGLIDVW
;
A
#
# COMPACT_ATOMS: atom_id res chain seq x y z
N ASP A 1 13.97 24.22 -11.14
CA ASP A 1 12.54 23.90 -11.29
C ASP A 1 11.79 24.43 -10.07
N PRO A 2 10.79 25.33 -10.21
CA PRO A 2 10.04 25.93 -9.10
C PRO A 2 9.35 24.90 -8.20
N ALA A 3 8.93 23.75 -8.74
CA ALA A 3 8.33 22.68 -7.99
C ALA A 3 9.35 22.01 -7.03
N LEU A 4 10.59 21.82 -7.52
CA LEU A 4 11.66 21.25 -6.69
C LEU A 4 12.08 22.22 -5.58
N GLU A 5 12.13 23.52 -5.86
CA GLU A 5 12.42 24.53 -4.84
C GLU A 5 11.35 24.59 -3.75
N HIS A 6 10.08 24.38 -4.10
CA HIS A 6 9.00 24.31 -3.13
C HIS A 6 9.20 23.15 -2.15
N TRP A 7 9.56 21.98 -2.64
CA TRP A 7 9.84 20.79 -1.82
C TRP A 7 11.08 20.94 -0.93
N LEU A 8 12.10 21.64 -1.41
CA LEU A 8 13.34 21.82 -0.66
C LEU A 8 13.28 22.94 0.40
N ARG A 9 12.34 23.87 0.30
CA ARG A 9 12.23 25.03 1.21
C ARG A 9 11.94 24.68 2.68
N GLY A 10 11.38 23.51 2.97
CA GLY A 10 11.14 23.03 4.34
C GLY A 10 12.18 22.00 4.82
N GLY A 11 13.10 21.60 3.98
CA GLY A 11 14.04 20.52 4.27
C GLY A 11 15.30 21.02 5.00
N ILE A 12 15.76 20.25 5.97
CA ILE A 12 17.08 20.43 6.56
C ILE A 12 18.09 19.83 5.59
N VAL A 13 18.91 20.66 4.95
CA VAL A 13 20.02 20.19 4.13
C VAL A 13 21.18 19.81 5.05
N LEU A 14 21.37 18.50 5.24
CA LEU A 14 22.52 17.98 5.97
C LEU A 14 23.71 17.81 5.01
N ARG A 15 24.84 18.41 5.35
CA ARG A 15 26.09 18.17 4.63
C ARG A 15 26.64 16.79 5.01
N GLU A 16 27.36 16.14 4.11
CA GLU A 16 27.94 14.82 4.28
C GLU A 16 28.75 14.68 5.59
N THR A 17 29.42 15.76 5.99
CA THR A 17 30.18 15.83 7.24
C THR A 17 29.33 15.92 8.53
N GLN A 18 28.02 16.12 8.40
CA GLN A 18 27.09 16.29 9.54
C GLN A 18 26.39 15.00 9.93
N ILE A 19 26.53 13.94 9.16
CA ILE A 19 25.92 12.64 9.44
C ILE A 19 27.03 11.63 9.66
N GLY A 20 27.28 11.28 10.92
CA GLY A 20 28.18 10.20 11.31
C GLY A 20 27.48 8.84 11.30
N LYS A 21 28.30 7.78 11.36
CA LYS A 21 27.80 6.40 11.49
C LYS A 21 26.84 6.24 12.68
N ASN A 22 27.12 6.91 13.78
CA ASN A 22 26.27 6.84 14.99
C ASN A 22 24.91 7.52 14.78
N ASP A 23 24.84 8.59 14.02
CA ASP A 23 23.59 9.26 13.67
C ASP A 23 22.74 8.37 12.79
N LEU A 24 23.32 7.73 11.78
CA LEU A 24 22.64 6.76 10.94
C LEU A 24 22.08 5.60 11.77
N LEU A 25 22.91 5.01 12.67
CA LEU A 25 22.47 3.92 13.54
C LEU A 25 21.36 4.36 14.49
N ARG A 26 21.40 5.59 14.99
CA ARG A 26 20.33 6.15 15.82
C ARG A 26 19.03 6.24 15.02
N HIS A 27 19.04 6.81 13.83
CA HIS A 27 17.84 6.92 12.99
C HIS A 27 17.23 5.56 12.62
N LEU A 28 18.06 4.55 12.37
CA LEU A 28 17.60 3.17 12.15
C LEU A 28 16.95 2.58 13.41
N ARG A 29 17.53 2.79 14.60
CA ARG A 29 16.95 2.32 15.89
C ARG A 29 15.65 3.03 16.23
N GLU A 30 15.56 4.33 15.99
CA GLU A 30 14.39 5.16 16.22
C GLU A 30 13.31 4.98 15.13
N ARG A 31 13.54 4.11 14.15
CA ARG A 31 12.65 3.86 13.00
C ARG A 31 12.32 5.10 12.17
N ARG A 32 13.17 6.11 12.21
CA ARG A 32 13.09 7.29 11.32
C ARG A 32 13.63 6.98 9.93
N MET A 33 14.43 5.93 9.81
CA MET A 33 14.94 5.38 8.57
C MET A 33 14.73 3.87 8.58
N VAL A 34 14.27 3.34 7.47
CA VAL A 34 14.08 1.91 7.28
C VAL A 34 14.75 1.52 5.97
N ILE A 35 15.48 0.41 5.98
CA ILE A 35 16.05 -0.19 4.78
C ILE A 35 15.14 -1.34 4.38
N ILE A 36 14.61 -1.28 3.16
CA ILE A 36 13.68 -2.28 2.63
C ILE A 36 14.27 -2.84 1.34
N ASP A 37 14.34 -4.17 1.27
CA ASP A 37 14.71 -4.87 0.04
C ASP A 37 13.53 -4.81 -0.96
N ASP A 38 13.82 -4.49 -2.21
CA ASP A 38 12.82 -4.49 -3.28
C ASP A 38 12.33 -5.92 -3.62
N GLY A 39 13.04 -6.95 -3.16
CA GLY A 39 12.70 -8.36 -3.36
C GLY A 39 13.12 -8.91 -4.72
N THR A 40 13.77 -8.11 -5.56
CA THR A 40 14.24 -8.55 -6.88
C THR A 40 15.73 -8.85 -6.84
N ARG A 41 16.14 -9.97 -7.48
CA ARG A 41 17.57 -10.33 -7.62
C ARG A 41 18.22 -9.69 -8.86
N GLU A 42 17.41 -9.06 -9.68
CA GLU A 42 17.81 -8.45 -10.96
C GLU A 42 17.61 -6.94 -10.93
N ARG A 43 17.27 -6.38 -12.09
CA ARG A 43 16.87 -4.96 -12.15
C ARG A 43 15.52 -4.77 -11.48
N LEU A 44 15.33 -3.62 -10.84
CA LEU A 44 14.04 -3.25 -10.27
C LEU A 44 12.90 -3.49 -11.29
N ASN A 45 11.95 -4.30 -10.87
CA ASN A 45 10.75 -4.60 -11.64
C ASN A 45 9.53 -4.29 -10.77
N LEU A 46 8.84 -3.21 -11.08
CA LEU A 46 7.71 -2.70 -10.30
C LEU A 46 6.54 -3.70 -10.16
N TYR A 47 6.47 -4.70 -11.05
CA TYR A 47 5.46 -5.78 -10.98
C TYR A 47 5.89 -6.97 -10.13
N ARG A 48 7.13 -6.98 -9.63
CA ARG A 48 7.71 -8.10 -8.86
C ARG A 48 8.40 -7.65 -7.57
N VAL A 49 8.03 -6.48 -7.07
CA VAL A 49 8.59 -5.97 -5.80
C VAL A 49 8.04 -6.75 -4.61
N SER A 50 8.79 -6.74 -3.50
CA SER A 50 8.34 -7.34 -2.26
C SER A 50 7.09 -6.61 -1.72
N VAL A 51 6.27 -7.32 -0.95
CA VAL A 51 5.09 -6.72 -0.28
C VAL A 51 5.50 -5.54 0.60
N THR A 52 6.61 -5.66 1.32
CA THR A 52 7.13 -4.59 2.19
C THR A 52 7.53 -3.35 1.39
N PHE A 53 8.18 -3.54 0.25
CA PHE A 53 8.53 -2.44 -0.66
C PHE A 53 7.27 -1.78 -1.23
N SER A 54 6.30 -2.58 -1.69
CA SER A 54 5.03 -2.07 -2.21
C SER A 54 4.27 -1.24 -1.17
N ARG A 55 4.27 -1.68 0.09
CA ARG A 55 3.68 -0.92 1.21
C ARG A 55 4.37 0.42 1.41
N ALA A 56 5.69 0.42 1.56
CA ALA A 56 6.45 1.65 1.71
C ALA A 56 6.24 2.62 0.54
N TRP A 57 6.16 2.08 -0.68
CA TRP A 57 5.84 2.87 -1.86
C TRP A 57 4.47 3.56 -1.76
N LYS A 58 3.44 2.82 -1.31
CA LYS A 58 2.08 3.34 -1.17
C LYS A 58 1.95 4.38 -0.05
N GLU A 59 2.71 4.23 1.02
CA GLU A 59 2.75 5.16 2.16
C GLU A 59 3.59 6.42 1.86
N ALA A 60 4.51 6.37 0.91
CA ALA A 60 5.39 7.48 0.59
C ALA A 60 4.62 8.69 0.04
N ASP A 61 4.96 9.89 0.49
CA ASP A 61 4.47 11.14 -0.08
C ASP A 61 5.19 11.52 -1.37
N VAL A 62 6.50 11.23 -1.42
CA VAL A 62 7.35 11.47 -2.57
C VAL A 62 8.39 10.35 -2.70
N VAL A 63 8.75 10.01 -3.92
CA VAL A 63 9.77 9.01 -4.20
C VAL A 63 11.02 9.69 -4.77
N LEU A 64 12.17 9.46 -4.14
CA LEU A 64 13.47 9.92 -4.64
C LEU A 64 14.19 8.75 -5.30
N CYS A 65 14.45 8.89 -6.59
CA CYS A 65 15.07 7.86 -7.41
C CYS A 65 16.49 8.27 -7.78
N LYS A 66 17.50 7.52 -7.31
CA LYS A 66 18.91 7.79 -7.57
C LYS A 66 19.47 6.90 -8.67
N GLY A 67 20.12 7.55 -9.63
CA GLY A 67 20.87 6.88 -10.68
C GLY A 67 20.13 6.74 -12.00
N TRP A 68 20.88 6.76 -13.11
CA TRP A 68 20.33 6.80 -14.46
C TRP A 68 19.49 5.56 -14.82
N ARG A 69 19.88 4.37 -14.31
CA ARG A 69 19.14 3.13 -14.59
C ARG A 69 17.75 3.12 -13.98
N ALA A 70 17.64 3.64 -12.76
CA ALA A 70 16.35 3.75 -12.10
C ALA A 70 15.52 4.89 -12.73
N ALA A 71 16.17 6.02 -13.08
CA ALA A 71 15.52 7.09 -13.82
C ALA A 71 14.93 6.62 -15.15
N ASP A 72 15.67 5.80 -15.92
CA ASP A 72 15.19 5.20 -17.17
C ASP A 72 13.92 4.38 -16.98
N ILE A 73 13.85 3.58 -15.90
CA ILE A 73 12.65 2.79 -15.57
C ILE A 73 11.47 3.71 -15.26
N PHE A 74 11.65 4.69 -14.38
CA PHE A 74 10.55 5.52 -13.92
C PHE A 74 10.10 6.57 -14.94
N LEU A 75 11.01 7.12 -15.72
CA LEU A 75 10.69 8.12 -16.74
C LEU A 75 10.21 7.49 -18.05
N GLY A 76 10.73 6.30 -18.39
CA GLY A 76 10.42 5.59 -19.65
C GLY A 76 9.16 4.73 -19.64
N THR A 77 8.56 4.46 -18.47
CA THR A 77 7.36 3.61 -18.37
C THR A 77 6.07 4.36 -18.68
N SER A 78 5.09 3.66 -19.25
CA SER A 78 3.70 4.15 -19.38
C SER A 78 2.87 3.94 -18.12
N HIS A 79 3.46 3.38 -17.04
CA HIS A 79 2.75 3.17 -15.79
C HIS A 79 2.26 4.50 -15.19
N VAL A 80 1.04 4.50 -14.68
CA VAL A 80 0.42 5.65 -14.01
C VAL A 80 0.81 5.61 -12.54
N PHE A 81 1.54 6.63 -12.10
CA PHE A 81 1.98 6.74 -10.71
C PHE A 81 1.01 7.59 -9.88
N THR A 82 0.83 7.20 -8.64
CA THR A 82 0.02 7.93 -7.64
C THR A 82 0.86 8.86 -6.76
N ARG A 83 2.17 8.91 -7.00
CA ARG A 83 3.15 9.72 -6.25
C ARG A 83 4.07 10.43 -7.20
N ASP A 84 4.54 11.60 -6.79
CA ASP A 84 5.60 12.31 -7.48
C ASP A 84 6.92 11.57 -7.34
N ILE A 85 7.64 11.44 -8.45
CA ILE A 85 8.92 10.75 -8.50
C ILE A 85 9.98 11.74 -8.95
N VAL A 86 10.92 12.01 -8.08
CA VAL A 86 12.09 12.85 -8.39
C VAL A 86 13.25 11.94 -8.76
N CYS A 87 13.62 11.93 -10.02
CA CYS A 87 14.77 11.20 -10.52
C CYS A 87 16.00 12.10 -10.57
N TYR A 88 17.13 11.65 -10.02
CA TYR A 88 18.39 12.38 -10.12
C TYR A 88 19.55 11.45 -10.42
N TRP A 89 20.41 11.88 -11.33
CA TRP A 89 21.59 11.10 -11.73
C TRP A 89 22.71 11.99 -12.26
N ARG A 90 23.91 11.43 -12.34
CA ARG A 90 25.05 12.08 -12.98
C ARG A 90 25.09 11.69 -14.45
N SER A 91 25.14 12.67 -15.33
CA SER A 91 25.37 12.52 -16.76
C SER A 91 26.77 13.07 -17.12
N GLU A 92 27.17 12.93 -18.37
CA GLU A 92 28.41 13.49 -18.89
C GLU A 92 28.46 15.03 -18.77
N SER A 93 27.31 15.67 -18.90
CA SER A 93 27.12 17.11 -18.77
C SER A 93 26.90 17.62 -17.35
N GLY A 94 26.98 16.77 -16.34
CA GLY A 94 26.74 17.11 -14.92
C GLY A 94 25.57 16.42 -14.28
N PHE A 95 25.06 16.96 -13.18
CA PHE A 95 23.88 16.43 -12.51
C PHE A 95 22.60 16.76 -13.27
N ARG A 96 21.73 15.77 -13.42
CA ARG A 96 20.37 15.93 -13.95
C ARG A 96 19.36 15.58 -12.87
N ILE A 97 18.26 16.34 -12.85
CA ILE A 97 17.12 16.13 -11.99
C ILE A 97 15.88 16.26 -12.86
N GLU A 98 15.03 15.25 -12.85
CA GLU A 98 13.75 15.25 -13.55
C GLU A 98 12.64 14.83 -12.60
N LEU A 99 11.50 15.52 -12.70
CA LEU A 99 10.31 15.26 -11.94
C LEU A 99 9.29 14.56 -12.84
N ARG A 100 8.86 13.38 -12.45
CA ARG A 100 7.66 12.77 -12.98
C ARG A 100 6.51 13.01 -12.00
N GLN A 101 5.59 13.87 -12.38
CA GLN A 101 4.41 14.14 -11.59
C GLN A 101 3.47 12.94 -11.60
N HIS A 102 2.73 12.74 -10.51
CA HIS A 102 1.63 11.79 -10.47
C HIS A 102 0.52 12.19 -11.44
N ALA A 103 -0.28 11.22 -11.89
CA ALA A 103 -1.41 11.52 -12.75
C ALA A 103 -2.46 12.30 -11.96
N PRO A 104 -3.05 13.37 -12.54
CA PRO A 104 -4.04 14.20 -11.84
C PRO A 104 -5.26 13.43 -11.36
N GLU A 105 -5.65 12.38 -12.11
CA GLU A 105 -6.75 11.48 -11.82
C GLU A 105 -6.40 10.36 -10.83
N ALA A 106 -5.11 10.17 -10.55
CA ALA A 106 -4.67 9.12 -9.63
C ALA A 106 -5.06 9.46 -8.19
N ARG A 107 -5.86 8.63 -7.58
CA ARG A 107 -6.22 8.78 -6.18
C ARG A 107 -5.04 8.38 -5.30
N LYS A 108 -4.69 9.25 -4.37
CA LYS A 108 -3.70 8.94 -3.34
C LYS A 108 -4.28 7.88 -2.40
N PHE A 109 -3.46 6.89 -2.05
CA PHE A 109 -3.75 6.00 -0.93
C PHE A 109 -4.10 6.82 0.32
N SER A 110 -5.20 6.47 0.98
CA SER A 110 -5.65 7.13 2.20
C SER A 110 -5.77 6.11 3.32
N GLU A 111 -4.82 6.15 4.24
CA GLU A 111 -4.86 5.32 5.44
C GLU A 111 -6.10 5.62 6.29
N GLU A 112 -6.53 6.89 6.35
CA GLU A 112 -7.73 7.29 7.07
C GLU A 112 -9.00 6.64 6.50
N ALA A 113 -9.18 6.67 5.17
CA ALA A 113 -10.33 6.04 4.52
C ALA A 113 -10.37 4.52 4.78
N ILE A 114 -9.21 3.88 4.73
CA ILE A 114 -9.04 2.45 5.06
C ILE A 114 -9.35 2.18 6.52
N ALA A 115 -8.87 3.02 7.44
CA ALA A 115 -9.12 2.88 8.87
C ALA A 115 -10.62 3.01 9.20
N ILE A 116 -11.32 3.97 8.62
CA ILE A 116 -12.76 4.15 8.80
C ILE A 116 -13.51 2.87 8.38
N GLN A 117 -13.18 2.31 7.23
CA GLN A 117 -13.82 1.09 6.74
C GLN A 117 -13.49 -0.13 7.62
N ALA A 118 -12.24 -0.26 8.05
CA ALA A 118 -11.81 -1.33 8.97
C ALA A 118 -12.57 -1.24 10.31
N ASP A 119 -12.67 -0.04 10.88
CA ASP A 119 -13.37 0.19 12.15
C ASP A 119 -14.86 -0.11 12.04
N ALA A 120 -15.49 0.19 10.90
CA ALA A 120 -16.88 -0.19 10.64
C ALA A 120 -17.07 -1.72 10.62
N ILE A 121 -16.15 -2.46 10.01
CA ILE A 121 -16.14 -3.93 10.01
C ILE A 121 -15.94 -4.46 11.44
N ILE A 122 -14.95 -3.93 12.17
CA ILE A 122 -14.66 -4.32 13.56
C ILE A 122 -15.86 -4.06 14.48
N LYS A 123 -16.54 -2.94 14.31
CA LYS A 123 -17.77 -2.63 15.04
C LYS A 123 -18.83 -3.69 14.78
N LYS A 124 -19.08 -4.04 13.50
CA LYS A 124 -20.03 -5.09 13.12
C LYS A 124 -19.68 -6.45 13.75
N MET A 125 -18.38 -6.78 13.83
CA MET A 125 -17.91 -8.01 14.48
C MET A 125 -18.21 -8.00 15.99
N ARG A 126 -17.95 -6.89 16.70
CA ARG A 126 -18.27 -6.73 18.12
C ARG A 126 -19.78 -6.85 18.37
N GLU A 127 -20.60 -6.25 17.53
CA GLU A 127 -22.06 -6.38 17.58
C GLU A 127 -22.49 -7.83 17.38
N GLY A 128 -21.86 -8.57 16.47
CA GLY A 128 -22.09 -10.00 16.29
C GLY A 128 -21.80 -10.80 17.57
N HIS A 129 -20.64 -10.58 18.19
CA HIS A 129 -20.28 -11.22 19.46
C HIS A 129 -21.26 -10.87 20.59
N SER A 130 -21.69 -9.61 20.70
CA SER A 130 -22.65 -9.19 21.72
C SER A 130 -24.02 -9.88 21.57
N GLN A 131 -24.34 -10.35 20.37
CA GLN A 131 -25.53 -11.13 20.04
C GLN A 131 -25.31 -12.65 20.18
N GLY A 132 -24.17 -13.08 20.69
CA GLY A 132 -23.82 -14.51 20.85
C GLY A 132 -23.46 -15.22 19.53
N ARG A 133 -23.12 -14.47 18.47
CA ARG A 133 -22.74 -15.02 17.17
C ARG A 133 -21.23 -15.18 17.09
N SER A 134 -20.76 -16.28 16.52
CA SER A 134 -19.38 -16.43 16.14
C SER A 134 -19.07 -15.65 14.87
N VAL A 135 -17.87 -15.10 14.76
CA VAL A 135 -17.40 -14.35 13.59
C VAL A 135 -16.51 -15.23 12.72
N MET A 136 -16.94 -15.46 11.48
CA MET A 136 -16.17 -16.18 10.48
C MET A 136 -15.62 -15.21 9.44
N PHE A 137 -14.32 -15.30 9.16
CA PHE A 137 -13.70 -14.61 8.04
C PHE A 137 -13.64 -15.53 6.82
N TYR A 138 -14.36 -15.18 5.77
CA TYR A 138 -14.34 -15.94 4.52
C TYR A 138 -13.12 -15.54 3.69
N SER A 139 -12.05 -16.32 3.81
CA SER A 139 -10.85 -16.12 3.00
C SER A 139 -11.11 -16.54 1.55
N CYS A 140 -11.06 -15.60 0.64
CA CYS A 140 -11.17 -15.85 -0.79
C CYS A 140 -10.15 -15.04 -1.58
N VAL A 141 -9.70 -15.59 -2.67
CA VAL A 141 -8.76 -14.94 -3.59
C VAL A 141 -9.56 -14.03 -4.52
N ILE A 142 -9.34 -12.71 -4.38
CA ILE A 142 -9.98 -11.69 -5.23
C ILE A 142 -8.86 -10.96 -5.97
N GLY A 143 -8.94 -10.92 -7.30
CA GLY A 143 -8.01 -10.12 -8.11
C GLY A 143 -6.69 -10.79 -8.49
N SER A 144 -6.41 -12.04 -8.11
CA SER A 144 -5.18 -12.76 -8.49
C SER A 144 -5.10 -13.12 -9.96
N ILE A 145 -6.22 -13.11 -10.67
CA ILE A 145 -6.26 -13.37 -12.11
C ILE A 145 -6.73 -12.08 -12.80
N SER A 146 -5.87 -11.53 -13.63
CA SER A 146 -6.17 -10.32 -14.39
C SER A 146 -7.48 -10.47 -15.19
N GLY A 147 -8.35 -9.48 -15.09
CA GLY A 147 -9.65 -9.45 -15.77
C GLY A 147 -10.76 -10.33 -15.16
N GLN A 148 -10.47 -11.13 -14.13
CA GLN A 148 -11.46 -12.04 -13.51
C GLN A 148 -11.98 -11.59 -12.14
N THR A 149 -11.59 -10.42 -11.66
CA THR A 149 -12.00 -9.91 -10.34
C THR A 149 -13.52 -9.90 -10.17
N ARG A 150 -14.27 -9.47 -11.20
CA ARG A 150 -15.75 -9.44 -11.17
C ARG A 150 -16.34 -10.83 -10.98
N ILE A 151 -15.80 -11.83 -11.65
CA ILE A 151 -16.25 -13.22 -11.54
C ILE A 151 -15.95 -13.75 -10.15
N ALA A 152 -14.74 -13.54 -9.63
CA ALA A 152 -14.35 -13.96 -8.28
C ALA A 152 -15.25 -13.35 -7.20
N VAL A 153 -15.54 -12.05 -7.29
CA VAL A 153 -16.46 -11.35 -6.39
C VAL A 153 -17.86 -11.95 -6.43
N THR A 154 -18.39 -12.21 -7.64
CA THR A 154 -19.73 -12.80 -7.79
C THR A 154 -19.79 -14.20 -7.18
N LEU A 155 -18.81 -15.04 -7.45
CA LEU A 155 -18.73 -16.39 -6.90
C LEU A 155 -18.63 -16.37 -5.37
N ALA A 156 -17.75 -15.52 -4.80
CA ALA A 156 -17.59 -15.38 -3.37
C ALA A 156 -18.89 -14.95 -2.67
N ARG A 157 -19.61 -13.97 -3.24
CA ARG A 157 -20.91 -13.52 -2.73
C ARG A 157 -21.94 -14.65 -2.76
N THR A 158 -22.10 -15.31 -3.91
CA THR A 158 -23.06 -16.41 -4.05
C THR A 158 -22.77 -17.53 -3.05
N PHE A 159 -21.53 -17.89 -2.87
CA PHE A 159 -21.13 -18.93 -1.92
C PHE A 159 -21.44 -18.53 -0.48
N VAL A 160 -21.07 -17.31 -0.08
CA VAL A 160 -21.34 -16.79 1.27
C VAL A 160 -22.83 -16.67 1.53
N ASP A 161 -23.65 -16.26 0.57
CA ASP A 161 -25.11 -16.19 0.72
C ASP A 161 -25.72 -17.59 0.96
N ASN A 162 -25.16 -18.61 0.33
CA ASN A 162 -25.56 -19.99 0.60
C ASN A 162 -25.11 -20.50 1.98
N LEU A 163 -23.94 -20.07 2.46
CA LEU A 163 -23.51 -20.37 3.82
C LEU A 163 -24.41 -19.70 4.86
N ARG A 164 -24.74 -18.42 4.68
CA ARG A 164 -25.63 -17.64 5.56
C ARG A 164 -27.01 -18.30 5.74
N LYS A 165 -27.52 -18.95 4.69
CA LYS A 165 -28.80 -19.70 4.75
C LYS A 165 -28.73 -20.97 5.58
N LYS A 166 -27.54 -21.48 5.83
CA LYS A 166 -27.31 -22.76 6.55
C LYS A 166 -26.72 -22.58 7.94
N MET A 167 -26.27 -21.38 8.28
CA MET A 167 -25.48 -21.08 9.47
C MET A 167 -26.09 -19.89 10.22
N ASP A 168 -27.07 -20.15 11.10
CA ASP A 168 -27.86 -19.08 11.73
C ASP A 168 -27.08 -18.26 12.77
N ASN A 169 -26.10 -18.88 13.45
CA ASN A 169 -25.36 -18.26 14.56
C ASN A 169 -23.97 -17.73 14.18
N ILE A 170 -23.73 -17.53 12.89
CA ILE A 170 -22.42 -17.06 12.40
C ILE A 170 -22.57 -15.73 11.65
N LEU A 171 -21.74 -14.78 12.04
CA LEU A 171 -21.51 -13.57 11.26
C LEU A 171 -20.37 -13.81 10.28
N ILE A 172 -20.67 -13.88 8.99
CA ILE A 172 -19.64 -14.09 7.96
C ILE A 172 -19.17 -12.73 7.44
N ILE A 173 -17.88 -12.46 7.59
CA ILE A 173 -17.19 -11.32 6.99
C ILE A 173 -16.61 -11.78 5.65
N ASN A 174 -17.15 -11.24 4.57
CA ASN A 174 -16.76 -11.58 3.21
C ASN A 174 -15.98 -10.43 2.58
N PRO A 175 -14.68 -10.57 2.27
CA PRO A 175 -13.89 -9.53 1.62
C PRO A 175 -14.49 -9.01 0.31
N ALA A 176 -15.23 -9.85 -0.42
CA ALA A 176 -15.88 -9.46 -1.67
C ALA A 176 -17.04 -8.45 -1.51
N GLU A 177 -17.42 -8.12 -0.27
CA GLU A 177 -18.49 -7.16 0.04
C GLU A 177 -17.96 -5.80 0.52
N HIS A 178 -16.65 -5.69 0.75
CA HIS A 178 -16.04 -4.52 1.35
C HIS A 178 -15.02 -3.89 0.40
N PHE A 179 -15.34 -2.71 -0.08
CA PHE A 179 -14.49 -1.93 -0.96
C PHE A 179 -14.38 -0.50 -0.43
N VAL A 180 -13.24 0.12 -0.68
CA VAL A 180 -13.03 1.55 -0.45
C VAL A 180 -12.84 2.19 -1.81
N GLU A 181 -13.60 3.23 -2.10
CA GLU A 181 -13.56 3.89 -3.40
C GLU A 181 -12.16 4.44 -3.70
N GLY A 182 -11.64 4.09 -4.87
CA GLY A 182 -10.31 4.51 -5.32
C GLY A 182 -9.16 3.66 -4.77
N MET A 183 -9.43 2.64 -3.95
CA MET A 183 -8.44 1.70 -3.44
C MET A 183 -8.46 0.41 -4.26
N ASP A 184 -7.29 -0.12 -4.56
CA ASP A 184 -7.14 -1.43 -5.21
C ASP A 184 -7.07 -2.58 -4.18
N GLY A 185 -6.92 -3.81 -4.67
CA GLY A 185 -6.85 -5.00 -3.81
C GLY A 185 -5.67 -4.98 -2.85
N ASP A 186 -4.54 -4.41 -3.27
CA ASP A 186 -3.35 -4.30 -2.42
C ASP A 186 -3.54 -3.24 -1.34
N ASP A 187 -4.21 -2.12 -1.65
CA ASP A 187 -4.58 -1.10 -0.67
C ASP A 187 -5.51 -1.69 0.39
N LEU A 188 -6.48 -2.50 -0.04
CA LEU A 188 -7.41 -3.17 0.87
C LEU A 188 -6.73 -4.18 1.80
N MET A 189 -5.52 -4.66 1.50
CA MET A 189 -4.77 -5.52 2.43
C MET A 189 -4.44 -4.81 3.74
N PHE A 190 -4.20 -3.50 3.73
CA PHE A 190 -4.02 -2.72 4.96
C PHE A 190 -5.28 -2.70 5.84
N MET A 191 -6.46 -2.61 5.21
CA MET A 191 -7.74 -2.71 5.88
C MET A 191 -7.91 -4.08 6.54
N TRP A 192 -7.66 -5.14 5.78
CA TRP A 192 -7.80 -6.51 6.26
C TRP A 192 -6.79 -6.85 7.36
N GLU A 193 -5.55 -6.37 7.28
CA GLU A 193 -4.59 -6.52 8.37
C GLU A 193 -5.13 -5.95 9.68
N ARG A 194 -5.71 -4.74 9.66
CA ARG A 194 -6.29 -4.12 10.84
C ARG A 194 -7.48 -4.93 11.39
N VAL A 195 -8.36 -5.41 10.51
CA VAL A 195 -9.50 -6.27 10.88
C VAL A 195 -9.02 -7.57 11.50
N GLN A 196 -8.05 -8.24 10.90
CA GLN A 196 -7.50 -9.50 11.38
C GLN A 196 -6.79 -9.36 12.72
N ARG A 197 -6.06 -8.26 12.92
CA ARG A 197 -5.39 -7.96 14.20
C ARG A 197 -6.34 -7.59 15.33
N SER A 198 -7.62 -7.37 15.07
CA SER A 198 -8.61 -7.06 16.10
C SER A 198 -8.84 -8.18 17.09
N GLY A 199 -8.48 -9.42 16.76
CA GLY A 199 -8.69 -10.61 17.59
C GLY A 199 -10.16 -11.07 17.68
N LEU A 200 -11.04 -10.54 16.81
CA LEU A 200 -12.48 -10.82 16.84
C LEU A 200 -12.92 -11.90 15.83
N ILE A 201 -11.99 -12.55 15.14
CA ILE A 201 -12.29 -13.63 14.20
C ILE A 201 -12.17 -14.97 14.94
N ASP A 202 -13.26 -15.70 15.01
CA ASP A 202 -13.32 -17.02 15.68
C ASP A 202 -13.01 -18.16 14.71
N VAL A 203 -13.35 -17.98 13.43
CA VAL A 203 -13.24 -19.03 12.39
C VAL A 203 -12.66 -18.42 11.10
N TRP A 204 -11.75 -19.18 10.46
CA TRP A 204 -11.10 -18.83 9.19
C TRP A 204 -11.49 -19.79 8.08
#